data_3b7ddeb31ca46f6a38fe9f3659cf8f10
#
_entry.id   3b7ddeb31ca46f6a38fe9f3659cf8f10
#
_cell.length_a   1.000
_cell.length_b   1.000
_cell.length_c   1.000
_cell.angle_alpha   90.00
_cell.angle_beta   90.00
_cell.angle_gamma   90.00
#
_symmetry.space_group_name_H-M   'P 1'
#
loop_
_entity.id
_entity.type
_entity.pdbx_description
1 polymer ?
#
loop_
_entity_poly.entity_id
_entity_poly.type
_entity_poly.pdbx_seq_one_letter_code
_entity_poly.pdbx_strand_id
1 'polypeptide(L)'
;MVGEMNYFLGLQVIQKEDGIFISQSKYAKNLIKNFELEKASHKRTPAATHLKITKDDAGTKVDQTLYMSMIGSLLYLTASRPDIAYTVGVCVRYQADPKESHLLQVKRIIKYVCGTVDFGIWYTKDTNPYLVGYYDADWAGNAEDRKST
;
A
#
# COMPACT_ATOMS: atom_id res chain seq x y z
N MET A 1 -8.16 23.93 10.62
CA MET A 1 -9.30 23.12 11.03
C MET A 1 -9.17 21.70 10.55
N VAL A 2 -9.41 20.76 11.44
CA VAL A 2 -9.39 19.34 11.04
C VAL A 2 -10.68 19.04 10.28
N GLY A 3 -10.58 18.37 9.16
CA GLY A 3 -11.74 17.97 8.40
C GLY A 3 -12.50 16.84 9.06
N GLU A 4 -13.72 16.68 8.63
CA GLU A 4 -14.57 15.59 9.10
C GLU A 4 -14.07 14.27 8.52
N MET A 5 -13.99 13.23 9.37
CA MET A 5 -13.58 11.91 8.94
C MET A 5 -14.79 10.98 8.85
N ASN A 6 -14.95 10.36 7.71
CA ASN A 6 -16.00 9.38 7.46
C ASN A 6 -15.42 8.11 6.86
N TYR A 7 -16.17 7.02 6.97
CA TYR A 7 -15.84 5.78 6.29
C TYR A 7 -16.80 5.58 5.13
N PHE A 8 -16.27 5.24 3.97
CA PHE A 8 -17.06 4.98 2.78
C PHE A 8 -16.47 3.78 2.06
N LEU A 9 -17.24 2.70 1.97
CA LEU A 9 -16.79 1.44 1.36
C LEU A 9 -15.47 0.93 1.95
N GLY A 10 -15.30 1.09 3.28
CA GLY A 10 -14.09 0.67 3.96
C GLY A 10 -12.92 1.63 3.87
N LEU A 11 -13.07 2.74 3.14
CA LEU A 11 -12.04 3.76 3.04
C LEU A 11 -12.26 4.83 4.10
N GLN A 12 -11.16 5.36 4.63
CA GLN A 12 -11.21 6.53 5.51
C GLN A 12 -11.17 7.77 4.63
N VAL A 13 -12.15 8.64 4.77
CA VAL A 13 -12.26 9.86 3.98
C VAL A 13 -12.22 11.05 4.90
N ILE A 14 -11.22 11.91 4.73
CA ILE A 14 -11.11 13.17 5.48
C ILE A 14 -11.40 14.29 4.51
N GLN A 15 -12.47 15.02 4.76
CA GLN A 15 -12.92 16.10 3.92
C GLN A 15 -12.42 17.44 4.48
N LYS A 16 -11.80 18.25 3.61
CA LYS A 16 -11.28 19.56 3.97
C LYS A 16 -11.73 20.60 2.94
N GLU A 17 -11.49 21.88 3.22
CA GLU A 17 -11.91 22.95 2.32
C GLU A 17 -11.32 22.81 0.92
N ASP A 18 -10.08 22.41 0.84
CA ASP A 18 -9.33 22.36 -0.41
C ASP A 18 -9.29 20.98 -1.05
N GLY A 19 -9.91 19.97 -0.43
CA GLY A 19 -9.92 18.66 -1.04
C GLY A 19 -10.32 17.54 -0.09
N ILE A 20 -10.02 16.32 -0.52
CA ILE A 20 -10.35 15.10 0.20
C ILE A 20 -9.10 14.23 0.30
N PHE A 21 -8.85 13.70 1.49
CA PHE A 21 -7.80 12.71 1.71
C PHE A 21 -8.43 11.34 1.92
N ILE A 22 -8.01 10.35 1.13
CA ILE A 22 -8.54 8.98 1.21
C ILE A 22 -7.42 8.05 1.62
N SER A 23 -7.64 7.25 2.66
CA SER A 23 -6.64 6.30 3.15
C SER A 23 -7.30 5.03 3.69
N GLN A 24 -6.47 4.06 4.00
CA GLN A 24 -6.86 2.81 4.61
C GLN A 24 -5.93 2.47 5.76
N SER A 25 -5.60 3.46 6.60
CA SER A 25 -4.61 3.27 7.66
C SER A 25 -5.01 2.19 8.65
N LYS A 26 -6.27 2.13 9.03
CA LYS A 26 -6.77 1.09 9.94
C LYS A 26 -6.65 -0.29 9.33
N TYR A 27 -7.03 -0.42 8.07
CA TYR A 27 -6.91 -1.69 7.34
C TYR A 27 -5.45 -2.11 7.21
N ALA A 28 -4.57 -1.16 6.89
CA ALA A 28 -3.13 -1.43 6.76
C ALA A 28 -2.55 -1.95 8.07
N LYS A 29 -2.89 -1.33 9.19
CA LYS A 29 -2.44 -1.78 10.51
C LYS A 29 -2.94 -3.18 10.84
N ASN A 30 -4.20 -3.48 10.52
CA ASN A 30 -4.76 -4.80 10.73
C ASN A 30 -4.09 -5.86 9.85
N LEU A 31 -3.80 -5.52 8.61
CA LEU A 31 -3.10 -6.41 7.68
C LEU A 31 -1.72 -6.79 8.23
N ILE A 32 -0.97 -5.80 8.67
CA ILE A 32 0.37 -6.00 9.23
C ILE A 32 0.30 -6.91 10.45
N LYS A 33 -0.67 -6.68 11.32
CA LYS A 33 -0.87 -7.47 12.52
C LYS A 33 -1.27 -8.91 12.19
N ASN A 34 -2.18 -9.10 11.21
CA ASN A 34 -2.65 -10.41 10.81
C ASN A 34 -1.51 -11.30 10.29
N PHE A 35 -0.53 -10.70 9.62
CA PHE A 35 0.62 -11.45 9.10
C PHE A 35 1.83 -11.37 10.02
N GLU A 36 1.65 -10.86 11.24
CA GLU A 36 2.67 -10.83 12.29
C GLU A 36 3.97 -10.13 11.89
N LEU A 37 3.82 -9.03 11.15
CA LEU A 37 4.95 -8.24 10.67
C LEU A 37 5.08 -6.87 11.35
N GLU A 38 4.37 -6.64 12.44
CA GLU A 38 4.38 -5.34 13.14
C GLU A 38 5.75 -4.98 13.71
N LYS A 39 6.58 -5.98 14.02
CA LYS A 39 7.93 -5.76 14.55
C LYS A 39 9.01 -5.91 13.49
N ALA A 40 8.63 -6.11 12.24
CA ALA A 40 9.59 -6.28 11.16
C ALA A 40 10.27 -4.95 10.83
N SER A 41 11.48 -5.02 10.29
CA SER A 41 12.19 -3.84 9.82
C SER A 41 11.43 -3.22 8.65
N HIS A 42 11.23 -1.91 8.71
CA HIS A 42 10.56 -1.20 7.62
C HIS A 42 11.44 -1.16 6.39
N LYS A 43 10.82 -1.25 5.22
CA LYS A 43 11.48 -1.04 3.94
C LYS A 43 11.09 0.32 3.38
N ARG A 44 12.02 0.98 2.70
CA ARG A 44 11.78 2.31 2.15
C ARG A 44 11.06 2.29 0.81
N THR A 45 11.08 1.15 0.14
CA THR A 45 10.42 0.96 -1.16
C THR A 45 9.74 -0.39 -1.18
N PRO A 46 8.63 -0.52 -1.94
CA PRO A 46 7.92 -1.80 -2.02
C PRO A 46 8.71 -2.87 -2.77
N ALA A 47 9.67 -2.46 -3.59
CA ALA A 47 10.53 -3.38 -4.34
C ALA A 47 11.95 -2.85 -4.39
N ALA A 48 12.91 -3.75 -4.61
CA ALA A 48 14.29 -3.37 -4.85
C ALA A 48 14.40 -2.58 -6.16
N THR A 49 15.46 -1.78 -6.29
CA THR A 49 15.66 -0.91 -7.46
C THR A 49 15.57 -1.67 -8.79
N HIS A 50 16.08 -2.89 -8.81
CA HIS A 50 16.04 -3.75 -9.99
C HIS A 50 15.23 -5.00 -9.67
N LEU A 51 13.91 -4.84 -9.64
CA LEU A 51 13.02 -5.96 -9.35
C LEU A 51 13.10 -6.98 -10.49
N LYS A 52 13.68 -8.13 -10.19
CA LYS A 52 13.73 -9.26 -11.11
C LYS A 52 13.05 -10.44 -10.46
N ILE A 53 11.80 -10.64 -10.80
CA ILE A 53 11.04 -11.79 -10.35
C ILE A 53 10.75 -12.68 -11.54
N THR A 54 11.04 -13.96 -11.40
CA THR A 54 10.78 -14.96 -12.40
C THR A 54 9.92 -16.06 -11.83
N LYS A 55 9.51 -16.99 -12.66
CA LYS A 55 8.71 -18.12 -12.24
C LYS A 55 9.41 -18.98 -11.19
N ASP A 56 10.74 -18.98 -11.17
CA ASP A 56 11.56 -19.66 -10.17
C ASP A 56 11.20 -21.14 -10.04
N ASP A 57 11.23 -21.87 -11.16
CA ASP A 57 10.78 -23.27 -11.22
C ASP A 57 11.49 -24.18 -10.20
N ALA A 58 12.77 -23.94 -9.94
CA ALA A 58 13.56 -24.72 -9.00
C ALA A 58 13.50 -24.20 -7.57
N GLY A 59 12.77 -23.12 -7.33
CA GLY A 59 12.69 -22.50 -6.00
C GLY A 59 11.90 -23.34 -5.02
N THR A 60 12.10 -23.03 -3.73
CA THR A 60 11.39 -23.69 -2.65
C THR A 60 9.92 -23.26 -2.67
N LYS A 61 9.02 -24.24 -2.67
CA LYS A 61 7.58 -23.97 -2.62
C LYS A 61 7.18 -23.43 -1.25
N VAL A 62 6.17 -22.58 -1.24
CA VAL A 62 5.60 -22.04 -0.01
C VAL A 62 4.12 -22.31 0.04
N ASP A 63 3.52 -22.11 1.20
CA ASP A 63 2.09 -22.30 1.40
C ASP A 63 1.31 -21.36 0.46
N GLN A 64 0.61 -21.96 -0.51
CA GLN A 64 -0.18 -21.22 -1.49
C GLN A 64 -1.31 -20.43 -0.83
N THR A 65 -1.95 -21.01 0.17
CA THR A 65 -3.05 -20.34 0.88
C THR A 65 -2.56 -19.09 1.57
N LEU A 66 -1.42 -19.15 2.23
CA LEU A 66 -0.81 -17.98 2.86
C LEU A 66 -0.47 -16.91 1.83
N TYR A 67 0.17 -17.32 0.74
CA TYR A 67 0.55 -16.38 -0.32
C TYR A 67 -0.68 -15.69 -0.91
N MET A 68 -1.72 -16.44 -1.23
CA MET A 68 -2.95 -15.88 -1.79
C MET A 68 -3.66 -14.95 -0.81
N SER A 69 -3.61 -15.27 0.49
CA SER A 69 -4.18 -14.43 1.53
C SER A 69 -3.47 -13.07 1.60
N MET A 70 -2.14 -13.08 1.55
CA MET A 70 -1.35 -11.86 1.54
C MET A 70 -1.64 -11.03 0.29
N ILE A 71 -1.65 -11.65 -0.87
CA ILE A 71 -1.92 -10.99 -2.14
C ILE A 71 -3.31 -10.35 -2.13
N GLY A 72 -4.33 -11.10 -1.69
CA GLY A 72 -5.70 -10.58 -1.62
C GLY A 72 -5.81 -9.36 -0.72
N SER A 73 -5.14 -9.41 0.43
CA SER A 73 -5.14 -8.29 1.37
C SER A 73 -4.46 -7.06 0.77
N LEU A 74 -3.34 -7.27 0.08
CA LEU A 74 -2.62 -6.18 -0.57
C LEU A 74 -3.40 -5.59 -1.75
N LEU A 75 -4.07 -6.44 -2.53
CA LEU A 75 -4.91 -5.96 -3.63
C LEU A 75 -6.00 -5.02 -3.13
N TYR A 76 -6.63 -5.36 -2.01
CA TYR A 76 -7.64 -4.47 -1.41
C TYR A 76 -7.02 -3.13 -1.02
N LEU A 77 -5.80 -3.15 -0.51
CA LEU A 77 -5.09 -1.94 -0.09
C LEU A 77 -4.71 -1.04 -1.28
N THR A 78 -4.58 -1.59 -2.48
CA THR A 78 -4.21 -0.79 -3.66
C THR A 78 -5.25 0.28 -4.01
N ALA A 79 -6.47 0.18 -3.48
CA ALA A 79 -7.51 1.19 -3.70
C ALA A 79 -7.06 2.59 -3.26
N SER A 80 -6.24 2.69 -2.20
CA SER A 80 -5.73 3.96 -1.70
C SER A 80 -4.21 4.06 -1.78
N ARG A 81 -3.53 3.04 -2.31
CA ARG A 81 -2.07 2.96 -2.30
C ARG A 81 -1.53 2.65 -3.70
N PRO A 82 -1.58 3.62 -4.62
CA PRO A 82 -1.04 3.42 -5.97
C PRO A 82 0.45 3.15 -5.97
N ASP A 83 1.15 3.52 -4.93
CA ASP A 83 2.59 3.29 -4.79
C ASP A 83 2.96 1.81 -4.73
N ILE A 84 2.07 0.94 -4.25
CA ILE A 84 2.33 -0.50 -4.19
C ILE A 84 1.67 -1.28 -5.32
N ALA A 85 0.79 -0.64 -6.09
CA ALA A 85 -0.07 -1.34 -7.06
C ALA A 85 0.71 -2.14 -8.10
N TYR A 86 1.77 -1.56 -8.66
CA TYR A 86 2.58 -2.25 -9.66
C TYR A 86 3.23 -3.51 -9.09
N THR A 87 3.88 -3.39 -7.94
CA THR A 87 4.60 -4.51 -7.33
C THR A 87 3.65 -5.61 -6.89
N VAL A 88 2.49 -5.26 -6.35
CA VAL A 88 1.47 -6.24 -6.00
C VAL A 88 1.02 -6.98 -7.27
N GLY A 89 0.79 -6.25 -8.36
CA GLY A 89 0.38 -6.85 -9.63
C GLY A 89 1.40 -7.85 -10.17
N VAL A 90 2.69 -7.56 -10.00
CA VAL A 90 3.74 -8.49 -10.38
C VAL A 90 3.64 -9.78 -9.55
N CYS A 91 3.44 -9.65 -8.24
CA CYS A 91 3.36 -10.81 -7.35
C CYS A 91 2.12 -11.67 -7.59
N VAL A 92 1.03 -11.08 -8.06
CA VAL A 92 -0.20 -11.83 -8.39
C VAL A 92 0.06 -12.92 -9.43
N ARG A 93 0.98 -12.68 -10.36
CA ARG A 93 1.28 -13.63 -11.43
C ARG A 93 1.74 -14.99 -10.94
N TYR A 94 2.27 -15.07 -9.72
CA TYR A 94 2.89 -16.28 -9.19
C TYR A 94 2.02 -16.99 -8.15
N GLN A 95 0.77 -16.59 -8.00
CA GLN A 95 -0.10 -17.12 -6.95
C GLN A 95 -0.49 -18.59 -7.14
N ALA A 96 -0.39 -19.11 -8.37
CA ALA A 96 -0.74 -20.51 -8.64
C ALA A 96 0.31 -21.48 -8.11
N ASP A 97 1.58 -21.08 -8.10
CA ASP A 97 2.69 -21.90 -7.61
C ASP A 97 3.77 -21.00 -7.02
N PRO A 98 3.48 -20.38 -5.85
CA PRO A 98 4.41 -19.42 -5.27
C PRO A 98 5.64 -20.10 -4.69
N LYS A 99 6.77 -19.42 -4.87
CA LYS A 99 8.06 -19.84 -4.33
C LYS A 99 8.50 -18.89 -3.23
N GLU A 100 9.55 -19.28 -2.52
CA GLU A 100 10.09 -18.46 -1.43
C GLU A 100 10.49 -17.07 -1.90
N SER A 101 11.08 -16.97 -3.10
CA SER A 101 11.44 -15.66 -3.67
C SER A 101 10.22 -14.75 -3.85
N HIS A 102 9.09 -15.31 -4.24
CA HIS A 102 7.84 -14.57 -4.38
C HIS A 102 7.32 -14.11 -3.02
N LEU A 103 7.35 -15.01 -2.04
CA LEU A 103 6.90 -14.69 -0.69
C LEU A 103 7.75 -13.59 -0.05
N LEU A 104 9.07 -13.63 -0.26
CA LEU A 104 9.95 -12.57 0.24
C LEU A 104 9.59 -11.21 -0.36
N GLN A 105 9.24 -11.19 -1.64
CA GLN A 105 8.82 -9.95 -2.29
C GLN A 105 7.49 -9.44 -1.72
N VAL A 106 6.54 -10.31 -1.48
CA VAL A 106 5.25 -9.93 -0.87
C VAL A 106 5.49 -9.39 0.55
N LYS A 107 6.33 -10.05 1.33
CA LYS A 107 6.68 -9.58 2.67
C LYS A 107 7.38 -8.22 2.63
N ARG A 108 8.19 -7.97 1.61
CA ARG A 108 8.82 -6.66 1.45
C ARG A 108 7.79 -5.56 1.24
N ILE A 109 6.76 -5.83 0.44
CA ILE A 109 5.67 -4.86 0.25
C ILE A 109 5.03 -4.53 1.59
N ILE A 110 4.73 -5.56 2.39
CA ILE A 110 4.11 -5.35 3.70
C ILE A 110 5.04 -4.57 4.63
N LYS A 111 6.33 -4.84 4.60
CA LYS A 111 7.32 -4.09 5.40
C LYS A 111 7.39 -2.62 4.98
N TYR A 112 7.21 -2.34 3.69
CA TYR A 112 7.11 -0.98 3.20
C TYR A 112 5.84 -0.32 3.74
N VAL A 113 4.72 -1.03 3.73
CA VAL A 113 3.45 -0.52 4.27
C VAL A 113 3.58 -0.25 5.78
N CYS A 114 4.36 -1.05 6.51
CA CYS A 114 4.59 -0.81 7.94
C CYS A 114 5.09 0.60 8.23
N GLY A 115 5.95 1.13 7.40
CA GLY A 115 6.50 2.47 7.57
C GLY A 115 5.63 3.57 6.96
N THR A 116 4.54 3.23 6.31
CA THR A 116 3.73 4.18 5.55
C THR A 116 2.23 3.97 5.75
N VAL A 117 1.81 3.47 6.92
CA VAL A 117 0.40 3.10 7.16
C VAL A 117 -0.57 4.26 6.96
N ASP A 118 -0.11 5.50 7.17
CA ASP A 118 -0.96 6.68 7.04
C ASP A 118 -0.96 7.28 5.64
N PHE A 119 -0.29 6.67 4.69
CA PHE A 119 -0.31 7.13 3.31
C PHE A 119 -1.69 6.91 2.69
N GLY A 120 -2.03 7.78 1.76
CA GLY A 120 -3.28 7.71 1.02
C GLY A 120 -3.23 8.63 -0.19
N ILE A 121 -4.38 8.98 -0.72
CA ILE A 121 -4.50 9.81 -1.90
C ILE A 121 -5.16 11.14 -1.53
N TRP A 122 -4.53 12.24 -1.94
CA TRP A 122 -5.09 13.57 -1.77
C TRP A 122 -5.69 14.05 -3.08
N TYR A 123 -6.99 14.34 -3.07
CA TYR A 123 -7.71 14.89 -4.21
C TYR A 123 -8.04 16.35 -3.94
N THR A 124 -7.46 17.27 -4.69
CA THR A 124 -7.73 18.68 -4.53
C THR A 124 -8.96 19.09 -5.34
N LYS A 125 -9.68 20.10 -4.87
CA LYS A 125 -10.89 20.56 -5.56
C LYS A 125 -10.64 21.09 -6.97
N ASP A 126 -9.56 21.84 -7.13
CA ASP A 126 -9.29 22.56 -8.35
C ASP A 126 -8.22 21.89 -9.22
N THR A 127 -7.81 20.70 -8.85
CA THR A 127 -6.73 20.03 -9.54
C THR A 127 -7.28 19.00 -10.50
N ASN A 128 -6.67 18.94 -11.68
CA ASN A 128 -6.92 17.88 -12.62
C ASN A 128 -6.66 16.53 -11.93
N PRO A 129 -7.59 15.56 -12.04
CA PRO A 129 -7.38 14.24 -11.40
C PRO A 129 -6.07 13.57 -11.78
N TYR A 130 -5.50 13.88 -12.93
CA TYR A 130 -4.21 13.32 -13.35
C TYR A 130 -3.03 13.84 -12.54
N LEU A 131 -3.22 14.86 -11.73
CA LEU A 131 -2.19 15.42 -10.88
C LEU A 131 -2.29 14.92 -9.44
N VAL A 132 -3.16 13.96 -9.20
CA VAL A 132 -3.35 13.40 -7.88
C VAL A 132 -2.13 12.55 -7.51
N GLY A 133 -1.60 12.79 -6.31
CA GLY A 133 -0.56 11.98 -5.73
C GLY A 133 -1.06 11.33 -4.47
N TYR A 134 -0.15 10.74 -3.70
CA TYR A 134 -0.50 10.20 -2.40
C TYR A 134 0.43 10.76 -1.34
N TYR A 135 -0.12 10.92 -0.12
CA TYR A 135 0.57 11.56 0.99
C TYR A 135 0.10 10.93 2.29
N ASP A 136 0.83 11.13 3.38
CA ASP A 136 0.36 10.70 4.68
C ASP A 136 -0.69 11.68 5.24
N ALA A 137 -1.36 11.29 6.32
CA ALA A 137 -2.42 12.09 6.91
C ALA A 137 -1.91 13.43 7.46
N ASP A 138 -0.70 13.45 7.99
CA ASP A 138 -0.09 14.69 8.50
C ASP A 138 0.18 15.65 7.36
N TRP A 139 0.68 15.12 6.24
CA TRP A 139 0.98 15.93 5.07
C TRP A 139 -0.30 16.54 4.50
N ALA A 140 -1.42 15.82 4.54
CA ALA A 140 -2.69 16.33 4.03
C ALA A 140 -3.11 17.64 4.70
N GLY A 141 -2.70 17.86 5.96
CA GLY A 141 -2.96 19.11 6.64
C GLY A 141 -2.09 20.27 6.17
N ASN A 142 -0.97 19.97 5.51
CA ASN A 142 0.02 20.94 5.06
C ASN A 142 0.32 20.79 3.57
N ALA A 143 -0.71 20.53 2.78
CA ALA A 143 -0.56 20.23 1.36
C ALA A 143 0.20 21.30 0.57
N GLU A 144 0.00 22.56 0.90
CA GLU A 144 0.66 23.67 0.20
C GLU A 144 2.18 23.62 0.32
N ASP A 145 2.69 23.23 1.48
CA ASP A 145 4.12 23.25 1.76
C ASP A 145 4.88 22.13 1.05
N ARG A 146 4.18 21.10 0.61
CA ARG A 146 4.82 19.90 0.06
C ARG A 146 4.51 19.60 -1.39
N LYS A 147 3.69 20.42 -2.02
CA LYS A 147 3.31 20.21 -3.42
C LYS A 147 4.49 20.28 -4.38
N SER A 148 5.52 21.01 -4.03
CA SER A 148 6.69 21.18 -4.90
C SER A 148 7.61 19.95 -4.90
N THR A 149 7.40 19.02 -4.01
CA THR A 149 8.21 17.80 -3.98
C THR A 149 7.57 16.68 -4.73
#